data_4911cc8119470ccf529fc9df1e978147
#
_entry.id   4911cc8119470ccf529fc9df1e978147
#
_cell.length_a   1.000
_cell.length_b   1.000
_cell.length_c   1.000
_cell.angle_alpha   90.00
_cell.angle_beta   90.00
_cell.angle_gamma   90.00
#
_symmetry.space_group_name_H-M   'P 1'
#
loop_
_entity.id
_entity.type
_entity.pdbx_description
1 polymer ?
#
loop_
_entity_poly.entity_id
_entity_poly.type
_entity_poly.pdbx_seq_one_letter_code
_entity_poly.pdbx_strand_id
1 'polypeptide(L)'
;AFLVFSFSAPLLSQGAEINWIKVDDLEAAQAKEPRKVLIDVYTKWCGPCKMMMRNTFTNADVISYINENYYAVKFDAEGPDPVEFKGNTFSNPTYVPNKPGRNGVHELSRAFKVRAYPTIVYLDEELEMIAPISGYKSPQQIELYLKFFDTAYASGTSQEEWDAFQSSFTPTFQ
;
A
#
# COMPACT_ATOMS: atom_id res chain seq x y z
N ALA A 1 -8.91 32.56 -47.54
CA ALA A 1 -8.69 31.27 -46.90
C ALA A 1 -7.81 31.48 -45.69
N PHE A 2 -8.39 31.36 -44.47
CA PHE A 2 -7.63 31.42 -43.19
C PHE A 2 -7.26 29.99 -42.81
N LEU A 3 -5.95 29.70 -42.79
CA LEU A 3 -5.42 28.45 -42.27
C LEU A 3 -5.33 28.58 -40.75
N VAL A 4 -6.17 27.83 -40.04
CA VAL A 4 -6.09 27.66 -38.58
C VAL A 4 -5.07 26.57 -38.31
N PHE A 5 -3.87 26.95 -37.82
CA PHE A 5 -2.89 26.01 -37.29
C PHE A 5 -3.32 25.63 -35.88
N SER A 6 -3.86 24.40 -35.73
CA SER A 6 -4.04 23.78 -34.41
C SER A 6 -2.69 23.39 -33.85
N PHE A 7 -2.20 24.11 -32.87
CA PHE A 7 -1.06 23.72 -32.05
C PHE A 7 -1.54 22.67 -31.03
N SER A 8 -1.30 21.39 -31.33
CA SER A 8 -1.38 20.33 -30.32
C SER A 8 -0.15 20.45 -29.42
N ALA A 9 -0.32 21.04 -28.23
CA ALA A 9 0.71 20.97 -27.20
C ALA A 9 0.92 19.50 -26.78
N PRO A 10 2.18 19.02 -26.67
CA PRO A 10 2.42 17.69 -26.11
C PRO A 10 1.95 17.69 -24.67
N LEU A 11 0.99 16.80 -24.33
CA LEU A 11 0.73 16.43 -22.94
C LEU A 11 2.04 15.85 -22.41
N LEU A 12 2.72 16.62 -21.57
CA LEU A 12 3.77 16.10 -20.70
C LEU A 12 3.09 15.05 -19.82
N SER A 13 3.31 13.77 -20.12
CA SER A 13 3.00 12.67 -19.22
C SER A 13 3.79 12.91 -17.94
N GLN A 14 3.19 13.55 -16.96
CA GLN A 14 3.66 13.42 -15.59
C GLN A 14 3.62 11.92 -15.29
N GLY A 15 4.78 11.35 -14.93
CA GLY A 15 4.87 9.92 -14.64
C GLY A 15 3.75 9.55 -13.67
N ALA A 16 3.00 8.49 -13.98
CA ALA A 16 1.93 8.04 -13.11
C ALA A 16 2.49 7.76 -11.71
N GLU A 17 1.76 8.18 -10.69
CA GLU A 17 2.10 7.92 -9.28
C GLU A 17 1.00 7.08 -8.64
N ILE A 18 1.32 6.41 -7.53
CA ILE A 18 0.30 5.72 -6.72
C ILE A 18 -0.62 6.77 -6.09
N ASN A 19 -1.92 6.54 -6.18
CA ASN A 19 -2.96 7.36 -5.58
C ASN A 19 -3.07 7.06 -4.08
N TRP A 20 -2.13 7.61 -3.29
CA TRP A 20 -2.12 7.43 -1.85
C TRP A 20 -3.27 8.18 -1.17
N ILE A 21 -4.05 7.48 -0.34
CA ILE A 21 -5.08 8.06 0.53
C ILE A 21 -4.70 7.92 2.00
N LYS A 22 -5.42 8.61 2.89
CA LYS A 22 -5.24 8.47 4.34
C LYS A 22 -6.00 7.27 4.88
N VAL A 23 -5.59 6.75 6.04
CA VAL A 23 -6.34 5.72 6.78
C VAL A 23 -7.77 6.18 7.03
N ASP A 24 -7.95 7.42 7.47
CA ASP A 24 -9.25 8.03 7.81
C ASP A 24 -10.22 8.10 6.62
N ASP A 25 -9.72 8.07 5.39
CA ASP A 25 -10.53 8.14 4.16
C ASP A 25 -11.01 6.75 3.68
N LEU A 26 -10.49 5.64 4.26
CA LEU A 26 -10.75 4.28 3.78
C LEU A 26 -12.22 3.89 3.84
N GLU A 27 -12.91 4.13 4.97
CA GLU A 27 -14.31 3.76 5.13
C GLU A 27 -15.21 4.49 4.13
N ALA A 28 -14.92 5.78 3.90
CA ALA A 28 -15.66 6.59 2.91
C ALA A 28 -15.36 6.14 1.46
N ALA A 29 -14.14 5.68 1.18
CA ALA A 29 -13.76 5.13 -0.11
C ALA A 29 -14.46 3.79 -0.36
N GLN A 30 -14.43 2.87 0.60
CA GLN A 30 -15.10 1.57 0.53
C GLN A 30 -16.61 1.68 0.36
N ALA A 31 -17.24 2.67 1.01
CA ALA A 31 -18.69 2.91 0.86
C ALA A 31 -19.08 3.33 -0.56
N LYS A 32 -18.17 3.88 -1.35
CA LYS A 32 -18.40 4.27 -2.76
C LYS A 32 -18.12 3.13 -3.72
N GLU A 33 -16.99 2.47 -3.56
CA GLU A 33 -16.53 1.38 -4.41
C GLU A 33 -15.68 0.43 -3.57
N PRO A 34 -16.19 -0.78 -3.24
CA PRO A 34 -15.40 -1.76 -2.50
C PRO A 34 -14.16 -2.21 -3.28
N ARG A 35 -12.98 -2.12 -2.65
CA ARG A 35 -11.69 -2.59 -3.18
C ARG A 35 -10.83 -3.16 -2.09
N LYS A 36 -9.90 -4.04 -2.43
CA LYS A 36 -8.80 -4.44 -1.55
C LYS A 36 -7.97 -3.21 -1.12
N VAL A 37 -7.32 -3.30 0.03
CA VAL A 37 -6.47 -2.22 0.55
C VAL A 37 -5.04 -2.71 0.68
N LEU A 38 -4.11 -1.85 0.30
CA LEU A 38 -2.68 -2.01 0.51
C LEU A 38 -2.19 -0.87 1.41
N ILE A 39 -1.63 -1.19 2.58
CA ILE A 39 -1.05 -0.20 3.49
C ILE A 39 0.47 -0.39 3.55
N ASP A 40 1.23 0.57 3.01
CA ASP A 40 2.68 0.65 3.19
C ASP A 40 2.99 1.20 4.58
N VAL A 41 3.33 0.30 5.51
CA VAL A 41 3.71 0.65 6.88
C VAL A 41 5.21 0.85 6.96
N TYR A 42 5.62 2.09 7.16
CA TYR A 42 7.01 2.51 7.14
C TYR A 42 7.42 3.30 8.39
N THR A 43 8.69 3.61 8.51
CA THR A 43 9.24 4.62 9.44
C THR A 43 10.22 5.53 8.72
N LYS A 44 10.41 6.75 9.22
CA LYS A 44 11.29 7.77 8.59
C LYS A 44 12.76 7.36 8.55
N TRP A 45 13.22 6.54 9.49
CA TRP A 45 14.60 6.05 9.57
C TRP A 45 14.84 4.77 8.76
N CYS A 46 13.79 4.11 8.26
CA CYS A 46 13.88 2.82 7.60
C CYS A 46 14.51 2.90 6.19
N GLY A 47 15.73 2.45 6.04
CA GLY A 47 16.45 2.39 4.74
C GLY A 47 15.74 1.54 3.68
N PRO A 48 15.37 0.27 3.99
CA PRO A 48 14.62 -0.57 3.06
C PRO A 48 13.26 0.00 2.64
N CYS A 49 12.57 0.77 3.51
CA CYS A 49 11.33 1.45 3.14
C CYS A 49 11.56 2.51 2.06
N LYS A 50 12.62 3.32 2.24
CA LYS A 50 13.03 4.32 1.25
C LYS A 50 13.43 3.68 -0.09
N MET A 51 14.05 2.51 -0.04
CA MET A 51 14.41 1.74 -1.22
C MET A 51 13.16 1.22 -1.94
N MET A 52 12.16 0.71 -1.20
CA MET A 52 10.90 0.24 -1.78
C MET A 52 10.10 1.37 -2.42
N MET A 53 10.05 2.54 -1.78
CA MET A 53 9.47 3.75 -2.38
C MET A 53 10.12 4.13 -3.70
N ARG A 54 11.45 4.02 -3.79
CA ARG A 54 12.25 4.44 -4.94
C ARG A 54 12.22 3.45 -6.11
N ASN A 55 12.18 2.14 -5.81
CA ASN A 55 12.38 1.09 -6.81
C ASN A 55 11.11 0.32 -7.15
N THR A 56 10.18 0.17 -6.18
CA THR A 56 8.96 -0.62 -6.35
C THR A 56 7.75 0.27 -6.63
N PHE A 57 7.53 1.26 -5.78
CA PHE A 57 6.36 2.15 -5.91
C PHE A 57 6.50 3.26 -6.97
N THR A 58 7.62 3.28 -7.71
CA THR A 58 7.82 4.10 -8.92
C THR A 58 7.78 3.26 -10.19
N ASN A 59 7.66 1.95 -10.08
CA ASN A 59 7.54 1.05 -11.24
C ASN A 59 6.17 1.22 -11.90
N ALA A 60 6.15 1.37 -13.23
CA ALA A 60 4.93 1.68 -13.98
C ALA A 60 3.84 0.59 -13.85
N ASP A 61 4.24 -0.69 -13.88
CA ASP A 61 3.30 -1.80 -13.77
C ASP A 61 2.70 -1.88 -12.37
N VAL A 62 3.53 -1.69 -11.33
CA VAL A 62 3.09 -1.63 -9.93
C VAL A 62 2.10 -0.49 -9.71
N ILE A 63 2.42 0.71 -10.21
CA ILE A 63 1.55 1.89 -10.09
C ILE A 63 0.19 1.62 -10.77
N SER A 64 0.23 1.14 -12.01
CA SER A 64 -0.99 0.86 -12.78
C SER A 64 -1.88 -0.15 -12.07
N TYR A 65 -1.30 -1.27 -11.64
CA TYR A 65 -2.04 -2.34 -10.98
C TYR A 65 -2.64 -1.91 -9.64
N ILE A 66 -1.86 -1.21 -8.81
CA ILE A 66 -2.34 -0.71 -7.52
C ILE A 66 -3.47 0.31 -7.71
N ASN A 67 -3.30 1.29 -8.61
CA ASN A 67 -4.31 2.32 -8.84
C ASN A 67 -5.62 1.77 -9.40
N GLU A 68 -5.55 0.67 -10.16
CA GLU A 68 -6.73 0.03 -10.73
C GLU A 68 -7.49 -0.83 -9.71
N ASN A 69 -6.77 -1.59 -8.87
CA ASN A 69 -7.38 -2.68 -8.09
C ASN A 69 -7.38 -2.44 -6.57
N TYR A 70 -6.62 -1.45 -6.07
CA TYR A 70 -6.44 -1.23 -4.63
C TYR A 70 -6.70 0.21 -4.20
N TYR A 71 -7.10 0.37 -2.95
CA TYR A 71 -6.85 1.61 -2.22
C TYR A 71 -5.47 1.51 -1.57
N ALA A 72 -4.60 2.45 -1.92
CA ALA A 72 -3.24 2.49 -1.37
C ALA A 72 -3.14 3.51 -0.24
N VAL A 73 -2.62 3.08 0.90
CA VAL A 73 -2.39 3.92 2.07
C VAL A 73 -0.92 3.92 2.43
N LYS A 74 -0.40 5.09 2.80
CA LYS A 74 0.95 5.23 3.33
C LYS A 74 0.87 5.61 4.80
N PHE A 75 1.41 4.75 5.69
CA PHE A 75 1.25 4.88 7.12
C PHE A 75 2.59 4.91 7.87
N ASP A 76 2.91 6.04 8.54
CA ASP A 76 4.09 6.15 9.40
C ASP A 76 3.82 5.44 10.73
N ALA A 77 4.44 4.29 10.93
CA ALA A 77 4.30 3.46 12.14
C ALA A 77 4.75 4.14 13.44
N GLU A 78 5.51 5.22 13.34
CA GLU A 78 6.01 6.00 14.47
C GLU A 78 5.53 7.46 14.41
N GLY A 79 4.50 7.74 13.58
CA GLY A 79 3.89 9.06 13.45
C GLY A 79 3.13 9.48 14.72
N PRO A 80 2.97 10.81 14.95
CA PRO A 80 2.27 11.34 16.12
C PRO A 80 0.75 11.40 15.98
N ASP A 81 0.26 11.48 14.73
CA ASP A 81 -1.11 11.87 14.47
C ASP A 81 -2.08 10.71 14.75
N PRO A 82 -3.16 10.95 15.52
CA PRO A 82 -4.20 9.95 15.68
C PRO A 82 -4.91 9.70 14.35
N VAL A 83 -5.43 8.48 14.17
CA VAL A 83 -6.18 8.06 12.99
C VAL A 83 -7.46 7.35 13.40
N GLU A 84 -8.51 7.53 12.59
CA GLU A 84 -9.76 6.80 12.74
C GLU A 84 -9.75 5.56 11.83
N PHE A 85 -10.08 4.40 12.38
CA PHE A 85 -10.18 3.16 11.62
C PHE A 85 -11.24 2.23 12.23
N LYS A 86 -12.24 1.86 11.45
CA LYS A 86 -13.37 1.01 11.85
C LYS A 86 -14.07 1.50 13.14
N GLY A 87 -14.34 2.81 13.17
CA GLY A 87 -15.02 3.47 14.29
C GLY A 87 -14.18 3.57 15.57
N ASN A 88 -12.87 3.31 15.51
CA ASN A 88 -11.97 3.43 16.65
C ASN A 88 -10.86 4.45 16.34
N THR A 89 -10.51 5.25 17.34
CA THR A 89 -9.36 6.14 17.30
C THR A 89 -8.11 5.40 17.76
N PHE A 90 -7.08 5.36 16.93
CA PHE A 90 -5.75 4.86 17.25
C PHE A 90 -4.77 6.02 17.36
N SER A 91 -3.87 5.98 18.34
CA SER A 91 -2.91 7.05 18.61
C SER A 91 -1.49 6.51 18.81
N ASN A 92 -0.56 7.42 19.06
CA ASN A 92 0.80 7.08 19.48
C ASN A 92 1.14 7.73 20.84
N PRO A 93 0.64 7.20 21.96
CA PRO A 93 0.82 7.82 23.28
C PRO A 93 2.27 7.80 23.76
N THR A 94 3.14 7.04 23.12
CA THR A 94 4.57 6.95 23.45
C THR A 94 5.46 7.74 22.49
N TYR A 95 4.85 8.56 21.62
CA TYR A 95 5.59 9.44 20.73
C TYR A 95 6.34 10.52 21.50
N VAL A 96 7.60 10.74 21.17
CA VAL A 96 8.43 11.80 21.75
C VAL A 96 8.79 12.79 20.64
N PRO A 97 8.33 14.07 20.75
CA PRO A 97 8.66 15.09 19.77
C PRO A 97 10.17 15.32 19.64
N ASN A 98 10.64 15.53 18.42
CA ASN A 98 12.06 15.83 18.08
C ASN A 98 13.07 14.74 18.49
N LYS A 99 12.63 13.55 18.85
CA LYS A 99 13.51 12.42 19.13
C LYS A 99 14.17 11.93 17.84
N PRO A 100 15.50 11.87 17.76
CA PRO A 100 16.18 11.32 16.59
C PRO A 100 16.05 9.79 16.53
N GLY A 101 15.95 9.25 15.32
CA GLY A 101 15.87 7.81 15.08
C GLY A 101 14.51 7.20 15.42
N ARG A 102 14.52 6.09 16.18
CA ARG A 102 13.29 5.33 16.53
C ARG A 102 12.43 6.07 17.54
N ASN A 103 11.12 5.99 17.35
CA ASN A 103 10.13 6.59 18.23
C ASN A 103 9.15 5.55 18.79
N GLY A 104 8.13 6.02 19.50
CA GLY A 104 7.02 5.18 19.94
C GLY A 104 6.26 4.59 18.73
N VAL A 105 5.80 3.34 18.88
CA VAL A 105 5.05 2.67 17.84
C VAL A 105 3.57 3.00 17.98
N HIS A 106 2.97 3.42 16.87
CA HIS A 106 1.55 3.74 16.78
C HIS A 106 0.67 2.51 17.05
N GLU A 107 -0.46 2.70 17.76
CA GLU A 107 -1.38 1.62 18.14
C GLU A 107 -1.93 0.88 16.92
N LEU A 108 -2.23 1.56 15.82
CA LEU A 108 -2.71 0.91 14.58
C LEU A 108 -1.67 -0.05 14.00
N SER A 109 -0.37 0.29 14.05
CA SER A 109 0.70 -0.64 13.63
C SER A 109 0.72 -1.92 14.46
N ARG A 110 0.45 -1.81 15.75
CA ARG A 110 0.32 -2.98 16.64
C ARG A 110 -0.93 -3.79 16.34
N ALA A 111 -2.06 -3.12 16.09
CA ALA A 111 -3.32 -3.76 15.68
C ALA A 111 -3.15 -4.58 14.39
N PHE A 112 -2.39 -4.06 13.42
CA PHE A 112 -2.00 -4.75 12.19
C PHE A 112 -0.86 -5.76 12.38
N LYS A 113 -0.42 -6.04 13.60
CA LYS A 113 0.63 -7.02 13.94
C LYS A 113 1.97 -6.74 13.23
N VAL A 114 2.26 -5.48 12.90
CA VAL A 114 3.51 -5.07 12.26
C VAL A 114 4.67 -5.23 13.24
N ARG A 115 5.72 -5.96 12.85
CA ARG A 115 6.88 -6.27 13.69
C ARG A 115 8.22 -5.87 13.06
N ALA A 116 8.20 -5.49 11.78
CA ALA A 116 9.38 -5.08 11.00
C ALA A 116 8.99 -4.05 9.95
N TYR A 117 9.97 -3.36 9.38
CA TYR A 117 9.73 -2.36 8.33
C TYR A 117 10.64 -2.58 7.12
N PRO A 118 10.12 -2.38 5.90
CA PRO A 118 8.71 -2.13 5.59
C PRO A 118 7.84 -3.34 5.86
N THR A 119 6.55 -3.13 6.09
CA THR A 119 5.52 -4.17 6.04
C THR A 119 4.36 -3.64 5.20
N ILE A 120 3.92 -4.43 4.23
CA ILE A 120 2.69 -4.15 3.52
C ILE A 120 1.57 -4.94 4.19
N VAL A 121 0.57 -4.22 4.69
CA VAL A 121 -0.64 -4.83 5.24
C VAL A 121 -1.71 -4.85 4.16
N TYR A 122 -2.26 -6.03 3.91
CA TYR A 122 -3.39 -6.20 2.99
C TYR A 122 -4.67 -6.35 3.78
N LEU A 123 -5.73 -5.62 3.38
CA LEU A 123 -7.07 -5.74 3.91
C LEU A 123 -8.04 -6.11 2.78
N ASP A 124 -9.14 -6.75 3.16
CA ASP A 124 -10.25 -7.01 2.25
C ASP A 124 -11.20 -5.79 2.10
N GLU A 125 -12.27 -5.95 1.38
CA GLU A 125 -13.27 -4.92 1.09
C GLU A 125 -14.06 -4.49 2.35
N GLU A 126 -14.12 -5.32 3.37
CA GLU A 126 -14.71 -5.07 4.69
C GLU A 126 -13.70 -4.48 5.68
N LEU A 127 -12.49 -4.13 5.22
CA LEU A 127 -11.35 -3.65 6.02
C LEU A 127 -10.90 -4.68 7.08
N GLU A 128 -11.14 -5.98 6.86
CA GLU A 128 -10.55 -7.03 7.68
C GLU A 128 -9.13 -7.35 7.21
N MET A 129 -8.24 -7.61 8.16
CA MET A 129 -6.84 -7.87 7.84
C MET A 129 -6.67 -9.24 7.19
N ILE A 130 -6.19 -9.26 5.96
CA ILE A 130 -5.79 -10.48 5.26
C ILE A 130 -4.42 -10.94 5.77
N ALA A 131 -3.39 -10.14 5.55
CA ALA A 131 -2.02 -10.49 5.94
C ALA A 131 -1.08 -9.28 6.05
N PRO A 132 -0.15 -9.27 7.02
CA PRO A 132 1.01 -8.38 7.03
C PRO A 132 2.20 -9.09 6.34
N ILE A 133 2.68 -8.53 5.24
CA ILE A 133 3.82 -9.06 4.46
C ILE A 133 5.05 -8.20 4.71
N SER A 134 5.98 -8.69 5.50
CA SER A 134 7.18 -7.94 5.92
C SER A 134 8.33 -8.00 4.90
N GLY A 135 9.15 -6.97 4.95
CA GLY A 135 10.40 -6.84 4.20
C GLY A 135 10.23 -6.21 2.82
N TYR A 136 11.34 -5.69 2.31
CA TYR A 136 11.42 -5.15 0.95
C TYR A 136 10.92 -6.15 -0.09
N LYS A 137 10.16 -5.67 -1.07
CA LYS A 137 9.72 -6.43 -2.24
C LYS A 137 10.10 -5.66 -3.50
N SER A 138 10.76 -6.36 -4.46
CA SER A 138 10.94 -5.82 -5.81
C SER A 138 9.59 -5.74 -6.54
N PRO A 139 9.51 -5.07 -7.73
CA PRO A 139 8.29 -5.09 -8.54
C PRO A 139 7.76 -6.50 -8.83
N GLN A 140 8.65 -7.45 -9.17
CA GLN A 140 8.26 -8.83 -9.44
C GLN A 140 7.81 -9.59 -8.17
N GLN A 141 8.40 -9.25 -7.02
CA GLN A 141 8.02 -9.89 -5.76
C GLN A 141 6.69 -9.38 -5.21
N ILE A 142 6.42 -8.07 -5.34
CA ILE A 142 5.13 -7.51 -4.89
C ILE A 142 3.99 -7.96 -5.80
N GLU A 143 4.26 -8.15 -7.10
CA GLU A 143 3.27 -8.62 -8.08
C GLU A 143 2.57 -9.91 -7.64
N LEU A 144 3.33 -10.87 -7.10
CA LEU A 144 2.79 -12.13 -6.58
C LEU A 144 1.68 -11.88 -5.55
N TYR A 145 1.94 -11.01 -4.57
CA TYR A 145 0.97 -10.69 -3.52
C TYR A 145 -0.21 -9.86 -4.03
N LEU A 146 0.08 -8.87 -4.87
CA LEU A 146 -0.96 -8.03 -5.48
C LEU A 146 -1.96 -8.90 -6.26
N LYS A 147 -1.47 -9.75 -7.13
CA LYS A 147 -2.33 -10.62 -7.95
C LYS A 147 -3.03 -11.70 -7.11
N PHE A 148 -2.34 -12.28 -6.13
CA PHE A 148 -2.98 -13.28 -5.26
C PHE A 148 -4.15 -12.71 -4.48
N PHE A 149 -3.94 -11.61 -3.77
CA PHE A 149 -5.00 -11.04 -2.91
C PHE A 149 -6.15 -10.42 -3.71
N ASP A 150 -5.87 -9.94 -4.92
CA ASP A 150 -6.90 -9.41 -5.81
C ASP A 150 -7.73 -10.51 -6.50
N THR A 151 -7.07 -11.54 -7.06
CA THR A 151 -7.73 -12.46 -7.99
C THR A 151 -7.99 -13.86 -7.44
N ALA A 152 -7.25 -14.31 -6.43
CA ALA A 152 -7.29 -15.70 -5.94
C ALA A 152 -7.71 -15.80 -4.47
N TYR A 153 -7.48 -14.77 -3.67
CA TYR A 153 -7.81 -14.79 -2.25
C TYR A 153 -9.32 -14.61 -2.02
N ALA A 154 -9.88 -15.50 -1.19
CA ALA A 154 -11.20 -15.35 -0.59
C ALA A 154 -11.10 -15.65 0.91
N SER A 155 -12.09 -15.24 1.69
CA SER A 155 -12.16 -15.60 3.11
C SER A 155 -12.14 -17.13 3.27
N GLY A 156 -11.17 -17.65 4.01
CA GLY A 156 -10.97 -19.09 4.17
C GLY A 156 -9.97 -19.72 3.19
N THR A 157 -9.32 -18.94 2.32
CA THR A 157 -8.23 -19.43 1.46
C THR A 157 -7.18 -20.15 2.32
N SER A 158 -6.88 -21.40 1.96
CA SER A 158 -5.95 -22.26 2.68
C SER A 158 -4.49 -21.98 2.35
N GLN A 159 -3.57 -22.49 3.18
CA GLN A 159 -2.14 -22.46 2.89
C GLN A 159 -1.81 -23.24 1.60
N GLU A 160 -2.51 -24.35 1.33
CA GLU A 160 -2.32 -25.15 0.12
C GLU A 160 -2.66 -24.36 -1.15
N GLU A 161 -3.74 -23.59 -1.13
CA GLU A 161 -4.12 -22.72 -2.26
C GLU A 161 -3.10 -21.61 -2.50
N TRP A 162 -2.57 -21.02 -1.43
CA TRP A 162 -1.45 -20.08 -1.53
C TRP A 162 -0.21 -20.72 -2.15
N ASP A 163 0.19 -21.91 -1.66
CA ASP A 163 1.39 -22.61 -2.14
C ASP A 163 1.23 -23.03 -3.61
N ALA A 164 0.03 -23.43 -4.02
CA ALA A 164 -0.29 -23.75 -5.41
C ALA A 164 -0.21 -22.51 -6.30
N PHE A 165 -0.78 -21.39 -5.87
CA PHE A 165 -0.68 -20.12 -6.60
C PHE A 165 0.77 -19.67 -6.73
N GLN A 166 1.51 -19.63 -5.62
CA GLN A 166 2.91 -19.21 -5.60
C GLN A 166 3.80 -20.07 -6.52
N SER A 167 3.61 -21.40 -6.50
CA SER A 167 4.43 -22.31 -7.31
C SER A 167 4.15 -22.22 -8.81
N SER A 168 2.95 -21.83 -9.20
CA SER A 168 2.56 -21.62 -10.62
C SER A 168 2.78 -20.20 -11.11
N PHE A 169 3.07 -19.25 -10.22
CA PHE A 169 3.15 -17.85 -10.56
C PHE A 169 4.41 -17.51 -11.35
N THR A 170 4.24 -16.81 -12.46
CA THR A 170 5.33 -16.25 -13.25
C THR A 170 5.18 -14.73 -13.28
N PRO A 171 6.15 -13.96 -12.74
CA PRO A 171 6.10 -12.51 -12.77
C PRO A 171 6.07 -11.94 -14.19
N THR A 172 5.31 -10.87 -14.36
CA THR A 172 5.18 -10.14 -15.64
C THR A 172 5.59 -8.67 -15.52
N PHE A 173 5.66 -8.11 -14.29
CA PHE A 173 6.12 -6.75 -14.08
C PHE A 173 7.61 -6.63 -14.39
N GLN A 174 7.99 -5.56 -15.09
CA GLN A 174 9.35 -5.32 -15.57
C GLN A 174 10.16 -4.37 -14.67
#